data_a73c2d713a30dc6d4a37ecbe7b983e3b
#
_entry.id   a73c2d713a30dc6d4a37ecbe7b983e3b
#
_cell.length_a   1.000
_cell.length_b   1.000
_cell.length_c   1.000
_cell.angle_alpha   90.00
_cell.angle_beta   90.00
_cell.angle_gamma   90.00
#
_symmetry.space_group_name_H-M   'P 1'
#
loop_
_entity.id
_entity.type
_entity.pdbx_description
1 polymer ?
#
loop_
_entity_poly.entity_id
_entity_poly.type
_entity_poly.pdbx_seq_one_letter_code
_entity_poly.pdbx_strand_id
1 'polypeptide(L)'
;MSLKKALATLLATVMMLSLVSCGSKSNEEAPDDASKPTESAESSGKIKVGFSSAAFSDEWCHNLALAFENLTATEYPEIEATVLDGNIDAEKQINTIQSLMQQGMDYIAVQPLPGTEPALQEVVDAGVPLFCVDMVPTSDTLVWTQVGVDEAEFGRLQAEKLAEVLPENGTVCIAMNQLGSNSQINRTRGFEEKIAELRPDVTIIDEQPADSKTDKAMNLVEDWLQRFGADGINAI
;
A
#
# COMPACT_ATOMS: atom_id res chain seq x y z
N MET A 1 45.79 -34.06 -21.35
CA MET A 1 44.40 -34.31 -20.89
C MET A 1 43.87 -32.99 -20.33
N SER A 2 42.87 -32.41 -20.94
CA SER A 2 42.48 -31.03 -20.59
C SER A 2 41.65 -30.98 -19.28
N LEU A 3 41.83 -29.94 -18.51
CA LEU A 3 41.20 -29.66 -17.21
C LEU A 3 39.66 -29.87 -17.24
N LYS A 4 39.04 -29.71 -18.41
CA LYS A 4 37.61 -29.91 -18.63
C LYS A 4 37.16 -31.39 -18.56
N LYS A 5 38.05 -32.35 -18.79
CA LYS A 5 37.76 -33.81 -18.71
C LYS A 5 37.93 -34.32 -17.27
N ALA A 6 38.75 -33.68 -16.45
CA ALA A 6 38.92 -34.02 -15.04
C ALA A 6 37.73 -33.58 -14.19
N LEU A 7 37.08 -32.44 -14.54
CA LEU A 7 35.92 -31.90 -13.82
C LEU A 7 34.63 -32.72 -14.07
N ALA A 8 34.51 -33.33 -15.28
CA ALA A 8 33.31 -34.13 -15.61
C ALA A 8 33.33 -35.52 -14.93
N THR A 9 34.51 -36.03 -14.56
CA THR A 9 34.63 -37.33 -13.88
C THR A 9 34.39 -37.23 -12.37
N LEU A 10 34.62 -36.03 -11.79
CA LEU A 10 34.37 -35.83 -10.36
C LEU A 10 32.88 -35.60 -10.01
N LEU A 11 32.09 -35.13 -10.99
CA LEU A 11 30.64 -34.90 -10.79
C LEU A 11 29.81 -36.22 -10.93
N ALA A 12 30.36 -37.22 -11.60
CA ALA A 12 29.65 -38.52 -11.79
C ALA A 12 29.78 -39.49 -10.60
N THR A 13 30.72 -39.22 -9.66
CA THR A 13 31.02 -40.16 -8.56
C THR A 13 30.24 -39.83 -7.28
N VAL A 14 29.56 -38.68 -7.20
CA VAL A 14 28.79 -38.25 -5.99
C VAL A 14 27.31 -38.69 -6.09
N MET A 15 26.81 -39.14 -7.23
CA MET A 15 25.39 -39.53 -7.42
C MET A 15 25.07 -41.03 -7.24
N MET A 16 25.99 -41.88 -6.77
CA MET A 16 25.76 -43.33 -6.67
C MET A 16 25.84 -43.95 -5.28
N LEU A 17 25.58 -43.17 -4.22
CA LEU A 17 25.61 -43.72 -2.83
C LEU A 17 24.34 -43.45 -2.03
N SER A 18 23.14 -43.67 -2.61
CA SER A 18 21.92 -43.63 -1.80
C SER A 18 20.83 -44.57 -2.32
N LEU A 19 21.16 -45.84 -2.54
CA LEU A 19 20.17 -46.90 -2.75
C LEU A 19 20.72 -48.22 -2.21
N VAL A 20 20.57 -48.48 -0.91
CA VAL A 20 20.37 -49.82 -0.35
C VAL A 20 19.81 -49.69 1.06
N SER A 21 18.55 -49.94 1.26
CA SER A 21 18.01 -50.76 2.33
C SER A 21 16.58 -51.13 2.02
N CYS A 22 16.44 -52.27 1.41
CA CYS A 22 15.19 -53.01 1.29
C CYS A 22 15.32 -54.20 2.29
N GLY A 23 14.33 -54.39 3.14
CA GLY A 23 14.25 -55.54 4.04
C GLY A 23 12.81 -55.76 4.50
N SER A 24 12.15 -56.69 3.84
CA SER A 24 10.78 -57.20 4.05
C SER A 24 10.51 -57.74 5.47
N LYS A 25 9.27 -57.63 5.95
CA LYS A 25 8.33 -58.74 6.15
C LYS A 25 6.94 -58.29 6.60
N SER A 26 5.99 -58.84 5.92
CA SER A 26 4.55 -59.00 6.09
C SER A 26 4.02 -59.23 7.52
N ASN A 27 2.86 -58.63 7.86
CA ASN A 27 1.57 -59.33 7.97
C ASN A 27 0.44 -58.36 8.33
N GLU A 28 -0.67 -58.54 7.62
CA GLU A 28 -2.12 -58.31 7.81
C GLU A 28 -2.62 -57.75 9.13
N GLU A 29 -3.43 -56.70 9.09
CA GLU A 29 -4.88 -56.58 9.25
C GLU A 29 -5.30 -55.11 9.43
N ALA A 30 -6.29 -54.69 8.63
CA ALA A 30 -7.06 -53.46 8.82
C ALA A 30 -8.32 -53.79 9.69
N PRO A 31 -9.19 -52.87 10.09
CA PRO A 31 -9.21 -51.42 9.98
C PRO A 31 -9.52 -50.70 11.34
N ASP A 32 -9.35 -49.42 11.47
CA ASP A 32 -10.38 -48.46 11.89
C ASP A 32 -9.79 -47.05 12.11
N ASP A 33 -10.42 -46.12 11.39
CA ASP A 33 -10.90 -44.81 11.75
C ASP A 33 -10.24 -44.07 12.91
N ALA A 34 -9.53 -43.02 12.56
CA ALA A 34 -9.59 -41.67 13.18
C ALA A 34 -8.60 -40.75 12.47
N SER A 35 -9.15 -39.90 11.61
CA SER A 35 -8.48 -38.70 11.14
C SER A 35 -8.02 -37.84 12.31
N LYS A 36 -6.77 -38.01 12.69
CA LYS A 36 -6.08 -37.06 13.57
C LYS A 36 -5.78 -35.82 12.73
N PRO A 37 -6.18 -34.62 13.16
CA PRO A 37 -5.72 -33.40 12.50
C PRO A 37 -4.18 -33.43 12.57
N THR A 38 -3.54 -33.26 11.42
CA THR A 38 -2.12 -32.98 11.37
C THR A 38 -1.90 -31.70 12.15
N GLU A 39 -1.38 -31.79 13.36
CA GLU A 39 -0.81 -30.64 14.07
C GLU A 39 0.21 -30.03 13.08
N SER A 40 -0.14 -28.86 12.55
CA SER A 40 0.82 -28.02 11.88
C SER A 40 1.94 -27.78 12.89
N ALA A 41 3.16 -28.10 12.52
CA ALA A 41 4.35 -27.80 13.30
C ALA A 41 4.25 -26.32 13.71
N GLU A 42 4.17 -26.07 15.00
CA GLU A 42 4.34 -24.71 15.56
C GLU A 42 5.70 -24.21 15.09
N SER A 43 5.68 -23.32 14.10
CA SER A 43 6.79 -22.46 13.79
C SER A 43 7.01 -21.59 15.02
N SER A 44 8.08 -21.83 15.76
CA SER A 44 8.49 -21.02 16.91
C SER A 44 9.07 -19.67 16.49
N GLY A 45 8.64 -19.12 15.36
CA GLY A 45 9.07 -17.86 14.78
C GLY A 45 8.06 -16.75 15.04
N LYS A 46 8.54 -15.50 15.04
CA LYS A 46 7.70 -14.31 15.06
C LYS A 46 6.85 -14.24 13.79
N ILE A 47 5.68 -13.60 13.89
CA ILE A 47 4.84 -13.28 12.76
C ILE A 47 5.52 -12.13 11.96
N LYS A 48 5.84 -12.36 10.71
CA LYS A 48 6.48 -11.36 9.85
C LYS A 48 5.44 -10.50 9.16
N VAL A 49 5.47 -9.20 9.45
CA VAL A 49 4.55 -8.23 8.84
C VAL A 49 5.34 -7.17 8.09
N GLY A 50 5.13 -7.12 6.77
CA GLY A 50 5.71 -6.09 5.92
C GLY A 50 4.78 -4.90 5.76
N PHE A 51 5.31 -3.67 5.75
CA PHE A 51 4.57 -2.47 5.43
C PHE A 51 5.29 -1.66 4.35
N SER A 52 4.65 -1.50 3.18
CA SER A 52 5.09 -0.60 2.13
C SER A 52 4.38 0.75 2.29
N SER A 53 5.06 1.73 2.88
CA SER A 53 4.56 3.10 3.00
C SER A 53 4.61 3.82 1.65
N ALA A 54 3.67 4.74 1.40
CA ALA A 54 3.66 5.55 0.19
C ALA A 54 4.89 6.47 0.11
N ALA A 55 5.26 7.12 1.21
CA ALA A 55 6.46 7.96 1.27
C ALA A 55 6.87 8.35 2.69
N PHE A 56 8.17 8.32 2.98
CA PHE A 56 8.70 8.90 4.22
C PHE A 56 8.91 10.41 4.12
N SER A 57 8.88 10.99 2.92
CA SER A 57 8.93 12.43 2.70
C SER A 57 7.59 13.14 2.96
N ASP A 58 6.49 12.40 3.00
CA ASP A 58 5.19 12.88 3.44
C ASP A 58 5.05 12.64 4.94
N GLU A 59 4.77 13.70 5.70
CA GLU A 59 4.74 13.65 7.17
C GLU A 59 3.65 12.71 7.70
N TRP A 60 2.49 12.65 7.06
CA TRP A 60 1.41 11.76 7.44
C TRP A 60 1.79 10.30 7.24
N CYS A 61 2.27 9.96 6.05
CA CYS A 61 2.70 8.60 5.72
C CYS A 61 3.87 8.13 6.60
N HIS A 62 4.82 9.03 6.88
CA HIS A 62 5.95 8.75 7.77
C HIS A 62 5.49 8.49 9.21
N ASN A 63 4.62 9.34 9.75
CA ASN A 63 4.11 9.16 11.11
C ASN A 63 3.31 7.86 11.25
N LEU A 64 2.58 7.45 10.21
CA LEU A 64 1.88 6.17 10.20
C LEU A 64 2.87 4.99 10.21
N ALA A 65 3.93 5.07 9.42
CA ALA A 65 5.00 4.07 9.40
C ALA A 65 5.70 3.96 10.75
N LEU A 66 6.07 5.10 11.36
CA LEU A 66 6.66 5.14 12.71
C LEU A 66 5.72 4.59 13.79
N ALA A 67 4.43 4.91 13.71
CA ALA A 67 3.45 4.36 14.64
C ALA A 67 3.36 2.83 14.54
N PHE A 68 3.36 2.30 13.32
CA PHE A 68 3.39 0.85 13.09
C PHE A 68 4.65 0.20 13.67
N GLU A 69 5.85 0.73 13.40
CA GLU A 69 7.10 0.23 13.94
C GLU A 69 7.13 0.29 15.48
N ASN A 70 6.70 1.42 16.07
CA ASN A 70 6.70 1.59 17.52
C ASN A 70 5.71 0.64 18.21
N LEU A 71 4.48 0.51 17.70
CA LEU A 71 3.48 -0.37 18.30
C LEU A 71 3.91 -1.84 18.22
N THR A 72 4.43 -2.28 17.08
CA THR A 72 4.93 -3.67 16.95
C THR A 72 6.12 -3.94 17.86
N ALA A 73 7.01 -2.97 18.05
CA ALA A 73 8.17 -3.13 18.92
C ALA A 73 7.82 -3.14 20.43
N THR A 74 6.79 -2.37 20.84
CA THR A 74 6.48 -2.16 22.26
C THR A 74 5.32 -2.99 22.78
N GLU A 75 4.27 -3.19 21.98
CA GLU A 75 3.02 -3.81 22.42
C GLU A 75 2.80 -5.20 21.80
N TYR A 76 3.45 -5.51 20.67
CA TYR A 76 3.27 -6.77 19.94
C TYR A 76 4.62 -7.45 19.65
N PRO A 77 5.37 -7.90 20.69
CA PRO A 77 6.72 -8.44 20.55
C PRO A 77 6.78 -9.75 19.74
N GLU A 78 5.64 -10.39 19.49
CA GLU A 78 5.48 -11.54 18.61
C GLU A 78 5.53 -11.16 17.13
N ILE A 79 5.41 -9.86 16.78
CA ILE A 79 5.50 -9.37 15.41
C ILE A 79 6.95 -8.95 15.10
N GLU A 80 7.43 -9.35 13.95
CA GLU A 80 8.64 -8.85 13.30
C GLU A 80 8.23 -7.94 12.14
N ALA A 81 8.28 -6.62 12.38
CA ALA A 81 7.88 -5.61 11.41
C ALA A 81 9.03 -5.25 10.46
N THR A 82 8.71 -5.11 9.17
CA THR A 82 9.60 -4.55 8.14
C THR A 82 8.88 -3.45 7.41
N VAL A 83 9.41 -2.21 7.47
CA VAL A 83 8.80 -1.05 6.81
C VAL A 83 9.71 -0.56 5.68
N LEU A 84 9.13 -0.34 4.50
CA LEU A 84 9.83 0.10 3.30
C LEU A 84 9.16 1.35 2.71
N ASP A 85 10.00 2.25 2.15
CA ASP A 85 9.59 3.55 1.61
C ASP A 85 9.33 3.49 0.10
N GLY A 86 8.11 3.80 -0.34
CA GLY A 86 7.70 3.94 -1.74
C GLY A 86 8.14 5.25 -2.40
N ASN A 87 8.47 6.30 -1.60
CA ASN A 87 9.03 7.58 -2.07
C ASN A 87 8.16 8.36 -3.08
N ILE A 88 6.84 8.23 -3.01
CA ILE A 88 5.86 8.76 -3.99
C ILE A 88 6.22 8.33 -5.43
N ASP A 89 6.71 7.10 -5.59
CA ASP A 89 7.13 6.52 -6.86
C ASP A 89 6.53 5.11 -7.01
N ALA A 90 5.67 4.92 -8.02
CA ALA A 90 4.97 3.66 -8.20
C ALA A 90 5.93 2.49 -8.50
N GLU A 91 6.99 2.72 -9.30
CA GLU A 91 7.96 1.69 -9.63
C GLU A 91 8.76 1.28 -8.38
N LYS A 92 9.19 2.27 -7.59
CA LYS A 92 9.84 2.00 -6.32
C LYS A 92 8.94 1.25 -5.35
N GLN A 93 7.64 1.63 -5.26
CA GLN A 93 6.70 0.93 -4.41
C GLN A 93 6.45 -0.51 -4.86
N ILE A 94 6.33 -0.76 -6.17
CA ILE A 94 6.27 -2.13 -6.73
C ILE A 94 7.47 -2.94 -6.24
N ASN A 95 8.69 -2.38 -6.35
CA ASN A 95 9.91 -3.05 -5.89
C ASN A 95 9.88 -3.32 -4.37
N THR A 96 9.36 -2.41 -3.55
CA THR A 96 9.24 -2.64 -2.10
C THR A 96 8.24 -3.76 -1.79
N ILE A 97 7.09 -3.79 -2.44
CA ILE A 97 6.10 -4.86 -2.30
C ILE A 97 6.70 -6.23 -2.67
N GLN A 98 7.35 -6.32 -3.83
CA GLN A 98 8.02 -7.55 -4.28
C GLN A 98 9.15 -7.97 -3.33
N SER A 99 9.90 -7.00 -2.78
CA SER A 99 10.92 -7.28 -1.76
C SER A 99 10.33 -7.90 -0.49
N LEU A 100 9.18 -7.39 -0.02
CA LEU A 100 8.47 -7.95 1.13
C LEU A 100 8.00 -9.39 0.85
N MET A 101 7.46 -9.64 -0.34
CA MET A 101 7.08 -11.00 -0.76
C MET A 101 8.29 -11.96 -0.77
N GLN A 102 9.43 -11.54 -1.33
CA GLN A 102 10.66 -12.33 -1.37
C GLN A 102 11.24 -12.63 0.02
N GLN A 103 11.04 -11.73 1.00
CA GLN A 103 11.42 -11.93 2.40
C GLN A 103 10.49 -12.89 3.14
N GLY A 104 9.41 -13.34 2.51
CA GLY A 104 8.46 -14.30 3.07
C GLY A 104 7.67 -13.70 4.24
N MET A 105 7.08 -12.54 4.03
CA MET A 105 6.14 -11.94 4.98
C MET A 105 4.88 -12.78 5.10
N ASP A 106 4.40 -12.97 6.34
CA ASP A 106 3.13 -13.64 6.63
C ASP A 106 1.93 -12.74 6.29
N TYR A 107 2.12 -11.42 6.41
CA TYR A 107 1.14 -10.38 6.08
C TYR A 107 1.83 -9.18 5.42
N ILE A 108 1.15 -8.55 4.48
CA ILE A 108 1.64 -7.32 3.83
C ILE A 108 0.59 -6.23 3.96
N ALA A 109 1.01 -5.08 4.52
CA ALA A 109 0.26 -3.84 4.54
C ALA A 109 0.84 -2.86 3.52
N VAL A 110 -0.01 -2.07 2.86
CA VAL A 110 0.39 -1.11 1.83
C VAL A 110 -0.43 0.16 1.94
N GLN A 111 0.20 1.33 1.80
CA GLN A 111 -0.46 2.57 1.39
C GLN A 111 -0.32 2.68 -0.14
N PRO A 112 -1.28 2.20 -0.94
CA PRO A 112 -1.07 2.00 -2.38
C PRO A 112 -1.00 3.32 -3.15
N LEU A 113 0.07 3.51 -3.91
CA LEU A 113 0.17 4.57 -4.91
C LEU A 113 -0.54 4.15 -6.21
N PRO A 114 -1.09 5.10 -6.99
CA PRO A 114 -1.64 4.81 -8.31
C PRO A 114 -0.61 4.10 -9.20
N GLY A 115 -1.03 3.02 -9.87
CA GLY A 115 -0.17 2.23 -10.76
C GLY A 115 0.54 1.05 -10.09
N THR A 116 0.31 0.81 -8.78
CA THR A 116 0.88 -0.34 -8.06
C THR A 116 -0.04 -1.55 -8.03
N GLU A 117 -1.25 -1.45 -8.57
CA GLU A 117 -2.26 -2.50 -8.57
C GLU A 117 -1.76 -3.85 -9.09
N PRO A 118 -0.90 -3.95 -10.13
CA PRO A 118 -0.35 -5.24 -10.55
C PRO A 118 0.45 -5.94 -9.45
N ALA A 119 1.25 -5.21 -8.67
CA ALA A 119 2.02 -5.77 -7.57
C ALA A 119 1.12 -6.19 -6.39
N LEU A 120 0.04 -5.44 -6.12
CA LEU A 120 -0.97 -5.83 -5.15
C LEU A 120 -1.65 -7.14 -5.55
N GLN A 121 -1.95 -7.31 -6.84
CA GLN A 121 -2.53 -8.55 -7.37
C GLN A 121 -1.56 -9.72 -7.22
N GLU A 122 -0.24 -9.52 -7.45
CA GLU A 122 0.78 -10.56 -7.20
C GLU A 122 0.77 -11.05 -5.74
N VAL A 123 0.60 -10.15 -4.76
CA VAL A 123 0.48 -10.51 -3.33
C VAL A 123 -0.75 -11.39 -3.09
N VAL A 124 -1.90 -10.98 -3.66
CA VAL A 124 -3.16 -11.73 -3.53
C VAL A 124 -3.04 -13.10 -4.19
N ASP A 125 -2.48 -13.19 -5.40
CA ASP A 125 -2.29 -14.43 -6.14
C ASP A 125 -1.32 -15.40 -5.43
N ALA A 126 -0.36 -14.85 -4.69
CA ALA A 126 0.54 -15.63 -3.83
C ALA A 126 -0.14 -16.14 -2.54
N GLY A 127 -1.38 -15.74 -2.27
CA GLY A 127 -2.14 -16.12 -1.08
C GLY A 127 -1.67 -15.42 0.20
N VAL A 128 -0.89 -14.33 0.11
CA VAL A 128 -0.48 -13.52 1.26
C VAL A 128 -1.61 -12.55 1.60
N PRO A 129 -2.10 -12.51 2.85
CA PRO A 129 -3.11 -11.54 3.26
C PRO A 129 -2.62 -10.09 3.07
N LEU A 130 -3.37 -9.32 2.27
CA LEU A 130 -3.05 -7.96 1.90
C LEU A 130 -3.97 -6.97 2.62
N PHE A 131 -3.37 -6.00 3.29
CA PHE A 131 -4.07 -4.88 3.92
C PHE A 131 -3.78 -3.59 3.17
N CYS A 132 -4.82 -2.84 2.80
CA CYS A 132 -4.64 -1.44 2.39
C CYS A 132 -4.90 -0.53 3.57
N VAL A 133 -3.96 0.38 3.84
CA VAL A 133 -3.99 1.27 5.00
C VAL A 133 -3.99 2.71 4.50
N ASP A 134 -4.88 3.55 5.07
CA ASP A 134 -5.05 4.96 4.72
C ASP A 134 -5.51 5.19 3.27
N MET A 135 -4.73 4.75 2.31
CA MET A 135 -5.05 4.83 0.87
C MET A 135 -5.71 3.54 0.37
N VAL A 136 -6.55 3.67 -0.65
CA VAL A 136 -7.27 2.56 -1.30
C VAL A 136 -6.78 2.41 -2.72
N PRO A 137 -6.61 1.18 -3.23
CA PRO A 137 -6.36 0.99 -4.65
C PRO A 137 -7.50 1.58 -5.50
N THR A 138 -7.16 2.09 -6.68
CA THR A 138 -8.16 2.60 -7.63
C THR A 138 -8.86 1.50 -8.42
N SER A 139 -8.36 0.27 -8.36
CA SER A 139 -8.91 -0.92 -9.01
C SER A 139 -9.70 -1.80 -8.03
N ASP A 140 -10.45 -2.76 -8.58
CA ASP A 140 -11.17 -3.79 -7.82
C ASP A 140 -10.24 -4.89 -7.25
N THR A 141 -8.98 -4.57 -6.99
CA THR A 141 -8.03 -5.52 -6.39
C THR A 141 -8.56 -6.00 -5.06
N LEU A 142 -8.66 -7.32 -4.90
CA LEU A 142 -9.14 -7.94 -3.68
C LEU A 142 -8.10 -7.77 -2.58
N VAL A 143 -8.47 -7.02 -1.56
CA VAL A 143 -7.70 -6.89 -0.32
C VAL A 143 -8.39 -7.65 0.80
N TRP A 144 -7.62 -8.20 1.74
CA TRP A 144 -8.20 -8.91 2.87
C TRP A 144 -8.97 -7.95 3.78
N THR A 145 -8.39 -6.79 4.04
CA THR A 145 -9.10 -5.69 4.71
C THR A 145 -8.51 -4.35 4.34
N GLN A 146 -9.28 -3.31 4.60
CA GLN A 146 -8.91 -1.93 4.39
C GLN A 146 -9.18 -1.13 5.65
N VAL A 147 -8.22 -0.28 6.01
CA VAL A 147 -8.32 0.70 7.10
C VAL A 147 -8.08 2.08 6.52
N GLY A 148 -9.10 2.88 6.41
CA GLY A 148 -9.02 4.21 5.77
C GLY A 148 -10.25 5.05 6.08
N VAL A 149 -10.35 6.19 5.40
CA VAL A 149 -11.47 7.15 5.52
C VAL A 149 -12.34 7.11 4.26
N ASP A 150 -13.59 7.56 4.38
CA ASP A 150 -14.40 7.89 3.20
C ASP A 150 -13.93 9.23 2.63
N GLU A 151 -13.17 9.16 1.54
CA GLU A 151 -12.59 10.35 0.91
C GLU A 151 -13.65 11.30 0.34
N ALA A 152 -14.79 10.78 -0.13
CA ALA A 152 -15.87 11.62 -0.61
C ALA A 152 -16.53 12.39 0.54
N GLU A 153 -16.72 11.73 1.70
CA GLU A 153 -17.21 12.40 2.91
C GLU A 153 -16.23 13.47 3.40
N PHE A 154 -14.92 13.18 3.32
CA PHE A 154 -13.90 14.18 3.66
C PHE A 154 -14.02 15.44 2.80
N GLY A 155 -14.21 15.28 1.49
CA GLY A 155 -14.48 16.39 0.57
C GLY A 155 -15.78 17.14 0.89
N ARG A 156 -16.85 16.44 1.22
CA ARG A 156 -18.13 17.05 1.63
C ARG A 156 -17.98 17.92 2.87
N LEU A 157 -17.28 17.43 3.89
CA LEU A 157 -17.02 18.18 5.12
C LEU A 157 -16.19 19.45 4.88
N GLN A 158 -15.21 19.39 3.97
CA GLN A 158 -14.44 20.57 3.56
C GLN A 158 -15.36 21.62 2.91
N ALA A 159 -16.23 21.20 1.98
CA ALA A 159 -17.19 22.07 1.33
C ALA A 159 -18.18 22.71 2.32
N GLU A 160 -18.70 21.94 3.28
CA GLU A 160 -19.60 22.44 4.32
C GLU A 160 -18.94 23.54 5.15
N LYS A 161 -17.70 23.32 5.57
CA LYS A 161 -16.96 24.33 6.34
C LYS A 161 -16.63 25.56 5.51
N LEU A 162 -16.26 25.38 4.26
CA LEU A 162 -15.95 26.50 3.37
C LEU A 162 -17.22 27.33 3.05
N ALA A 163 -18.35 26.68 2.86
CA ALA A 163 -19.64 27.34 2.59
C ALA A 163 -20.08 28.33 3.69
N GLU A 164 -19.66 28.08 4.95
CA GLU A 164 -19.97 28.97 6.11
C GLU A 164 -19.21 30.29 6.04
N VAL A 165 -18.04 30.36 5.39
CA VAL A 165 -17.12 31.50 5.48
C VAL A 165 -16.90 32.23 4.16
N LEU A 166 -17.26 31.64 3.04
CA LEU A 166 -17.09 32.27 1.72
C LEU A 166 -18.05 33.47 1.54
N PRO A 167 -17.58 34.57 0.94
CA PRO A 167 -18.44 35.67 0.52
C PRO A 167 -19.42 35.25 -0.57
N GLU A 168 -20.45 36.10 -0.82
CA GLU A 168 -21.32 35.91 -2.00
C GLU A 168 -20.48 35.94 -3.30
N ASN A 169 -20.79 35.02 -4.24
CA ASN A 169 -20.05 34.82 -5.49
C ASN A 169 -18.55 34.54 -5.27
N GLY A 170 -18.23 33.84 -4.18
CA GLY A 170 -16.86 33.50 -3.81
C GLY A 170 -16.15 32.64 -4.86
N THR A 171 -14.82 32.77 -4.91
CA THR A 171 -13.96 32.04 -5.85
C THR A 171 -13.00 31.12 -5.11
N VAL A 172 -12.83 29.91 -5.62
CA VAL A 172 -12.02 28.85 -4.96
C VAL A 172 -11.03 28.27 -5.97
N CYS A 173 -9.79 28.00 -5.52
CA CYS A 173 -8.86 27.13 -6.22
C CYS A 173 -8.72 25.82 -5.44
N ILE A 174 -8.53 24.69 -6.13
CA ILE A 174 -8.34 23.38 -5.51
C ILE A 174 -6.93 22.85 -5.78
N ALA A 175 -6.12 22.75 -4.73
CA ALA A 175 -4.85 22.05 -4.77
C ALA A 175 -5.11 20.55 -4.54
N MET A 176 -5.12 19.78 -5.61
CA MET A 176 -5.46 18.36 -5.58
C MET A 176 -4.27 17.52 -5.10
N ASN A 177 -4.56 16.35 -4.57
CA ASN A 177 -3.59 15.29 -4.31
C ASN A 177 -3.04 14.73 -5.64
N GLN A 178 -2.24 13.65 -5.57
CA GLN A 178 -1.69 12.97 -6.74
C GLN A 178 -2.80 12.50 -7.68
N LEU A 179 -2.73 12.90 -8.96
CA LEU A 179 -3.72 12.52 -9.97
C LEU A 179 -3.89 11.00 -10.07
N GLY A 180 -5.14 10.58 -10.14
CA GLY A 180 -5.50 9.17 -10.25
C GLY A 180 -5.51 8.41 -8.92
N SER A 181 -5.13 9.04 -7.80
CA SER A 181 -5.31 8.43 -6.47
C SER A 181 -6.79 8.43 -6.07
N ASN A 182 -7.18 7.45 -5.26
CA ASN A 182 -8.53 7.37 -4.71
C ASN A 182 -8.91 8.65 -3.95
N SER A 183 -7.98 9.18 -3.15
CA SER A 183 -8.17 10.43 -2.40
C SER A 183 -8.38 11.63 -3.33
N GLN A 184 -7.59 11.76 -4.40
CA GLN A 184 -7.80 12.85 -5.34
C GLN A 184 -9.19 12.77 -6.00
N ILE A 185 -9.54 11.62 -6.56
CA ILE A 185 -10.80 11.44 -7.31
C ILE A 185 -12.01 11.68 -6.40
N ASN A 186 -12.06 11.02 -5.25
CA ASN A 186 -13.25 11.03 -4.41
C ASN A 186 -13.35 12.28 -3.54
N ARG A 187 -12.24 12.79 -3.00
CA ARG A 187 -12.24 14.02 -2.19
C ARG A 187 -12.62 15.24 -3.03
N THR A 188 -12.01 15.39 -4.22
CA THR A 188 -12.36 16.47 -5.15
C THR A 188 -13.83 16.39 -5.53
N ARG A 189 -14.31 15.21 -5.96
CA ARG A 189 -15.72 15.01 -6.30
C ARG A 189 -16.67 15.36 -5.14
N GLY A 190 -16.37 14.84 -3.94
CA GLY A 190 -17.20 15.13 -2.75
C GLY A 190 -17.28 16.62 -2.42
N PHE A 191 -16.16 17.34 -2.59
CA PHE A 191 -16.11 18.79 -2.42
C PHE A 191 -16.95 19.50 -3.50
N GLU A 192 -16.72 19.21 -4.76
CA GLU A 192 -17.41 19.86 -5.89
C GLU A 192 -18.92 19.67 -5.83
N GLU A 193 -19.39 18.43 -5.63
CA GLU A 193 -20.81 18.12 -5.52
C GLU A 193 -21.45 18.89 -4.36
N LYS A 194 -20.78 18.92 -3.20
CA LYS A 194 -21.33 19.52 -1.99
C LYS A 194 -21.29 21.06 -2.02
N ILE A 195 -20.21 21.66 -2.54
CA ILE A 195 -20.16 23.13 -2.65
C ILE A 195 -21.18 23.64 -3.66
N ALA A 196 -21.39 22.95 -4.77
CA ALA A 196 -22.42 23.28 -5.76
C ALA A 196 -23.84 23.16 -5.20
N GLU A 197 -24.09 22.19 -4.31
CA GLU A 197 -25.36 22.05 -3.58
C GLU A 197 -25.62 23.23 -2.62
N LEU A 198 -24.62 23.54 -1.78
CA LEU A 198 -24.77 24.52 -0.71
C LEU A 198 -24.63 25.97 -1.20
N ARG A 199 -23.74 26.21 -2.13
CA ARG A 199 -23.33 27.53 -2.61
C ARG A 199 -23.21 27.55 -4.14
N PRO A 200 -24.34 27.47 -4.88
CA PRO A 200 -24.34 27.52 -6.35
C PRO A 200 -23.81 28.84 -6.94
N ASP A 201 -23.62 29.85 -6.10
CA ASP A 201 -22.99 31.13 -6.43
C ASP A 201 -21.46 31.08 -6.43
N VAL A 202 -20.85 30.05 -5.79
CA VAL A 202 -19.40 29.88 -5.72
C VAL A 202 -18.84 29.31 -7.02
N THR A 203 -17.70 29.83 -7.45
CA THR A 203 -17.01 29.39 -8.66
C THR A 203 -15.66 28.77 -8.33
N ILE A 204 -15.43 27.53 -8.75
CA ILE A 204 -14.09 26.94 -8.76
C ILE A 204 -13.38 27.48 -9.99
N ILE A 205 -12.33 28.28 -9.80
CA ILE A 205 -11.65 29.03 -10.89
C ILE A 205 -10.40 28.31 -11.41
N ASP A 206 -9.83 27.40 -10.65
CA ASP A 206 -8.75 26.52 -11.11
C ASP A 206 -8.59 25.28 -10.17
N GLU A 207 -8.12 24.19 -10.76
CA GLU A 207 -7.84 22.92 -10.07
C GLU A 207 -6.54 22.34 -10.59
N GLN A 208 -5.56 22.12 -9.73
CA GLN A 208 -4.25 21.63 -10.14
C GLN A 208 -3.69 20.62 -9.15
N PRO A 209 -2.92 19.59 -9.61
CA PRO A 209 -2.30 18.63 -8.72
C PRO A 209 -1.06 19.21 -8.02
N ALA A 210 -1.05 19.17 -6.71
CA ALA A 210 0.11 19.43 -5.86
C ALA A 210 0.92 18.15 -5.57
N ASP A 211 0.39 16.96 -5.89
CA ASP A 211 1.02 15.64 -5.77
C ASP A 211 1.58 15.36 -4.36
N SER A 212 0.92 15.85 -3.32
CA SER A 212 1.40 15.76 -1.93
C SER A 212 2.81 16.35 -1.71
N LYS A 213 3.22 17.33 -2.54
CA LYS A 213 4.53 17.97 -2.47
C LYS A 213 4.40 19.43 -2.09
N THR A 214 5.04 19.81 -0.98
CA THR A 214 5.01 21.17 -0.45
C THR A 214 5.50 22.21 -1.45
N ASP A 215 6.59 21.95 -2.16
CA ASP A 215 7.15 22.83 -3.16
C ASP A 215 6.19 23.04 -4.35
N LYS A 216 5.51 22.01 -4.80
CA LYS A 216 4.47 22.14 -5.83
C LYS A 216 3.28 22.94 -5.36
N ALA A 217 2.79 22.67 -4.14
CA ALA A 217 1.68 23.44 -3.58
C ALA A 217 2.01 24.94 -3.46
N MET A 218 3.22 25.25 -3.00
CA MET A 218 3.70 26.64 -2.93
C MET A 218 3.71 27.30 -4.31
N ASN A 219 4.30 26.65 -5.31
CA ASN A 219 4.36 27.15 -6.68
C ASN A 219 2.96 27.36 -7.29
N LEU A 220 2.01 26.46 -7.00
CA LEU A 220 0.62 26.61 -7.45
C LEU A 220 -0.03 27.86 -6.83
N VAL A 221 0.13 28.06 -5.53
CA VAL A 221 -0.43 29.24 -4.85
C VAL A 221 0.19 30.53 -5.42
N GLU A 222 1.49 30.54 -5.66
CA GLU A 222 2.17 31.70 -6.27
C GLU A 222 1.65 31.98 -7.69
N ASP A 223 1.47 30.94 -8.53
CA ASP A 223 0.89 31.05 -9.88
C ASP A 223 -0.53 31.61 -9.82
N TRP A 224 -1.37 31.06 -8.97
CA TRP A 224 -2.74 31.52 -8.80
C TRP A 224 -2.82 32.97 -8.34
N LEU A 225 -1.99 33.39 -7.39
CA LEU A 225 -1.90 34.77 -6.93
C LEU A 225 -1.44 35.72 -8.06
N GLN A 226 -0.54 35.28 -8.94
CA GLN A 226 -0.11 36.05 -10.10
C GLN A 226 -1.22 36.18 -11.17
N ARG A 227 -1.97 35.09 -11.41
CA ARG A 227 -3.01 35.03 -12.45
C ARG A 227 -4.31 35.73 -12.05
N PHE A 228 -4.73 35.55 -10.82
CA PHE A 228 -6.03 36.00 -10.35
C PHE A 228 -5.94 37.19 -9.37
N GLY A 229 -4.77 37.48 -8.83
CA GLY A 229 -4.61 38.44 -7.74
C GLY A 229 -5.10 37.92 -6.39
N ALA A 230 -4.61 38.53 -5.29
CA ALA A 230 -5.02 38.10 -3.97
C ALA A 230 -6.52 38.36 -3.69
N ASP A 231 -7.09 39.41 -4.28
CA ASP A 231 -8.52 39.71 -4.16
C ASP A 231 -9.42 38.85 -5.05
N GLY A 232 -8.83 38.12 -6.02
CA GLY A 232 -9.53 37.24 -6.95
C GLY A 232 -9.67 35.80 -6.45
N ILE A 233 -9.13 35.45 -5.29
CA ILE A 233 -9.19 34.13 -4.67
C ILE A 233 -9.70 34.27 -3.24
N ASN A 234 -10.83 33.67 -2.93
CA ASN A 234 -11.41 33.71 -1.59
C ASN A 234 -11.01 32.51 -0.73
N ALA A 235 -10.65 31.37 -1.35
CA ALA A 235 -10.14 30.20 -0.68
C ALA A 235 -9.28 29.31 -1.59
N ILE A 236 -8.41 28.52 -0.97
CA ILE A 236 -7.64 27.45 -1.59
C ILE A 236 -7.80 26.20 -0.75
#